data_effe0db4c42a637fd31a977d59d5279c
#
_entry.id   effe0db4c42a637fd31a977d59d5279c
#
_cell.length_a   1.000
_cell.length_b   1.000
_cell.length_c   1.000
_cell.angle_alpha   90.00
_cell.angle_beta   90.00
_cell.angle_gamma   90.00
#
_symmetry.space_group_name_H-M   'P 1'
#
loop_
_entity.id
_entity.type
_entity.pdbx_description
1 polymer ?
#
loop_
_entity_poly.entity_id
_entity_poly.type
_entity_poly.pdbx_seq_one_letter_code
_entity_poly.pdbx_strand_id
1 'polypeptide(L)'
;MNKRGGVITAGGSLFSTQHTTSDDDECTSTKEDTSFKRRDFLVAAVGASVIPQFVNPVLAVDESVNSQSLGPICVIGGNGKTGSECVGACISRGIDVVATSRGGIYTGAYASKSPKSAVCDVTNPDTIQSALKGSRAVIFAASASKAGGTAAAVDNVGLVNVAKACIENKIPSLVIVSSGSVTKPDSPVYRFLNLFGNIMEEKIKGEDAVRELYKGIDISRSTYTVIRPGGLTEEDLKGASFLELNQGDSKSGRISRADVAALCVEAAIFPNLAGGTTFECYDADTAKPLQTVGFSNILKQRSKVGEEVFVSGKERRGATFTDIFTGLEKDF
;
A
#
# COMPACT_ATOMS: atom_id res chain seq x y z
N MET A 1 51.00 45.08 -7.28
CA MET A 1 50.49 46.06 -8.24
C MET A 1 49.02 45.89 -8.37
N ASN A 2 48.34 46.74 -7.72
CA ASN A 2 47.33 47.72 -8.13
C ASN A 2 46.00 47.14 -8.61
N LYS A 3 44.97 47.26 -7.82
CA LYS A 3 43.97 48.37 -7.60
C LYS A 3 42.80 48.20 -8.60
N ARG A 4 41.57 48.22 -8.30
CA ARG A 4 40.57 49.03 -7.54
C ARG A 4 39.23 48.39 -7.91
N GLY A 5 38.18 48.20 -7.15
CA GLY A 5 37.51 49.19 -6.31
C GLY A 5 36.30 49.78 -7.02
N GLY A 6 35.08 49.47 -6.58
CA GLY A 6 33.86 50.07 -7.09
C GLY A 6 32.65 49.66 -6.22
N VAL A 7 32.43 50.36 -5.16
CA VAL A 7 31.18 50.43 -4.37
C VAL A 7 30.30 51.51 -4.98
N ILE A 8 29.03 51.29 -5.21
CA ILE A 8 28.01 52.35 -5.24
C ILE A 8 26.75 51.89 -4.53
N THR A 9 26.31 52.73 -3.68
CA THR A 9 25.25 52.76 -2.67
C THR A 9 23.87 53.07 -3.25
N ALA A 10 22.85 52.51 -2.58
CA ALA A 10 21.64 53.12 -2.03
C ALA A 10 20.68 53.98 -2.89
N GLY A 11 19.40 53.65 -2.74
CA GLY A 11 18.31 54.54 -3.12
C GLY A 11 16.98 53.88 -2.72
N GLY A 12 16.52 54.20 -1.50
CA GLY A 12 15.21 53.86 -1.01
C GLY A 12 14.16 54.82 -1.53
N SER A 13 12.92 54.41 -1.52
CA SER A 13 11.75 55.30 -1.38
C SER A 13 10.59 54.55 -0.78
N LEU A 14 10.25 55.02 0.37
CA LEU A 14 8.95 54.87 1.07
C LEU A 14 7.87 55.59 0.27
N PHE A 15 6.70 54.98 0.17
CA PHE A 15 5.44 55.75 0.19
C PHE A 15 4.40 55.00 1.02
N SER A 16 3.82 55.81 1.93
CA SER A 16 2.89 55.53 3.00
C SER A 16 1.45 55.82 2.55
N THR A 17 0.54 55.02 3.14
CA THR A 17 -0.83 55.41 3.57
C THR A 17 -1.82 56.09 2.62
N GLN A 18 -3.01 55.50 2.51
CA GLN A 18 -4.19 56.13 3.12
C GLN A 18 -5.41 55.20 3.21
N HIS A 19 -6.07 55.28 4.35
CA HIS A 19 -7.41 54.83 4.74
C HIS A 19 -8.50 55.46 3.84
N THR A 20 -9.58 54.71 3.57
CA THR A 20 -10.95 55.27 3.60
C THR A 20 -11.90 54.21 4.14
N THR A 21 -12.62 54.63 5.12
CA THR A 21 -13.76 54.06 5.87
C THR A 21 -15.08 54.29 5.13
N SER A 22 -16.11 53.57 5.64
CA SER A 22 -17.56 53.77 5.56
C SER A 22 -18.24 52.93 4.45
N ASP A 23 -19.37 52.25 4.62
CA ASP A 23 -20.48 52.51 5.56
C ASP A 23 -21.26 51.20 5.82
N ASP A 24 -21.92 51.23 6.95
CA ASP A 24 -22.90 50.31 7.50
C ASP A 24 -24.10 50.08 6.56
N ASP A 25 -24.63 48.85 6.57
CA ASP A 25 -26.07 48.63 6.41
C ASP A 25 -26.53 47.45 7.29
N GLU A 26 -27.21 47.85 8.32
CA GLU A 26 -27.97 47.07 9.28
C GLU A 26 -29.27 46.59 8.61
N CYS A 27 -29.59 45.34 8.66
CA CYS A 27 -30.94 44.85 8.43
C CYS A 27 -31.34 43.78 9.45
N THR A 28 -32.30 44.18 10.19
CA THR A 28 -32.99 43.68 11.36
C THR A 28 -33.53 42.26 11.24
N SER A 29 -33.48 41.66 12.43
CA SER A 29 -34.19 40.49 12.95
C SER A 29 -35.65 40.31 12.54
N THR A 30 -36.05 39.04 12.35
CA THR A 30 -37.35 38.57 12.89
C THR A 30 -37.19 37.10 13.36
N LYS A 31 -37.40 36.95 14.66
CA LYS A 31 -37.66 35.69 15.33
C LYS A 31 -39.09 35.28 15.03
N GLU A 32 -39.32 34.09 14.54
CA GLU A 32 -40.60 33.42 14.71
C GLU A 32 -40.44 32.16 15.51
N ASP A 33 -41.03 32.25 16.70
CA ASP A 33 -41.23 31.20 17.69
C ASP A 33 -42.54 30.48 17.32
N THR A 34 -42.46 29.19 17.03
CA THR A 34 -43.66 28.33 16.96
C THR A 34 -43.45 27.09 17.78
N SER A 35 -43.88 27.22 19.02
CA SER A 35 -44.24 26.10 19.89
C SER A 35 -45.36 25.27 19.27
N PHE A 36 -45.18 23.99 19.03
CA PHE A 36 -46.25 23.07 18.75
C PHE A 36 -46.47 22.08 19.89
N LYS A 37 -47.69 22.20 20.48
CA LYS A 37 -48.23 21.44 21.59
C LYS A 37 -48.41 19.97 21.22
N ARG A 38 -48.10 19.12 22.19
CA ARG A 38 -48.53 17.72 22.27
C ARG A 38 -50.06 17.62 22.14
N ARG A 39 -50.50 16.71 21.29
CA ARG A 39 -51.83 16.14 21.38
C ARG A 39 -51.76 14.63 21.20
N ASP A 40 -52.26 13.98 22.22
CA ASP A 40 -52.51 12.55 22.31
C ASP A 40 -53.40 12.08 21.16
N PHE A 41 -53.04 10.94 20.54
CA PHE A 41 -54.00 10.14 19.79
C PHE A 41 -53.85 8.66 20.15
N LEU A 42 -55.00 8.13 20.42
CA LEU A 42 -55.34 6.78 20.92
C LEU A 42 -54.87 5.65 20.00
N VAL A 43 -54.60 4.55 20.63
CA VAL A 43 -54.39 3.19 20.13
C VAL A 43 -55.53 2.74 19.22
N ALA A 44 -55.18 2.16 18.07
CA ALA A 44 -55.99 1.16 17.38
C ALA A 44 -55.08 0.04 16.89
N ALA A 45 -55.20 -1.10 17.51
CA ALA A 45 -54.60 -2.35 17.12
C ALA A 45 -55.35 -2.98 15.95
N VAL A 46 -54.70 -3.26 14.82
CA VAL A 46 -55.17 -4.27 13.85
C VAL A 46 -53.98 -4.87 13.11
N GLY A 47 -53.88 -6.22 13.16
CA GLY A 47 -53.34 -7.05 12.09
C GLY A 47 -51.87 -7.32 12.09
N ALA A 48 -51.45 -8.35 12.80
CA ALA A 48 -50.16 -9.02 12.59
C ALA A 48 -50.14 -9.70 11.22
N SER A 49 -49.42 -9.11 10.26
CA SER A 49 -48.98 -9.81 9.08
C SER A 49 -47.57 -10.35 9.37
N VAL A 50 -47.46 -11.65 9.52
CA VAL A 50 -46.22 -12.40 9.64
C VAL A 50 -45.50 -12.34 8.29
N ILE A 51 -44.49 -11.50 8.17
CA ILE A 51 -43.55 -11.55 7.07
C ILE A 51 -42.51 -12.64 7.44
N PRO A 52 -42.34 -13.71 6.64
CA PRO A 52 -41.31 -14.68 6.93
C PRO A 52 -39.96 -13.98 6.75
N GLN A 53 -39.25 -13.76 7.85
CA GLN A 53 -37.85 -13.44 7.83
C GLN A 53 -37.12 -14.65 7.29
N PHE A 54 -36.65 -14.59 6.05
CA PHE A 54 -35.59 -15.43 5.55
C PHE A 54 -34.33 -15.12 6.35
N VAL A 55 -34.14 -15.80 7.45
CA VAL A 55 -32.88 -15.89 8.16
C VAL A 55 -31.98 -16.73 7.26
N ASN A 56 -31.16 -16.10 6.46
CA ASN A 56 -30.01 -16.78 5.86
C ASN A 56 -29.20 -17.36 7.04
N PRO A 57 -28.89 -18.66 7.04
CA PRO A 57 -27.99 -19.21 8.02
C PRO A 57 -26.62 -18.59 7.69
N VAL A 58 -26.26 -17.54 8.41
CA VAL A 58 -24.84 -17.20 8.59
C VAL A 58 -24.27 -18.48 9.19
N LEU A 59 -23.49 -19.20 8.38
CA LEU A 59 -22.65 -20.27 8.88
C LEU A 59 -21.83 -19.64 10.01
N ALA A 60 -22.21 -19.96 11.23
CA ALA A 60 -21.41 -19.66 12.40
C ALA A 60 -20.07 -20.32 12.14
N VAL A 61 -19.08 -19.53 11.76
CA VAL A 61 -17.69 -19.96 11.79
C VAL A 61 -17.44 -20.20 13.26
N ASP A 62 -17.16 -21.45 13.58
CA ASP A 62 -16.85 -21.91 14.93
C ASP A 62 -15.70 -21.07 15.48
N GLU A 63 -16.00 -20.09 16.34
CA GLU A 63 -15.02 -19.22 17.00
C GLU A 63 -14.16 -19.99 18.02
N SER A 64 -14.26 -21.31 18.09
CA SER A 64 -13.43 -22.16 18.92
C SER A 64 -12.08 -22.54 18.28
N VAL A 65 -11.62 -21.87 17.23
CA VAL A 65 -10.21 -21.94 16.82
C VAL A 65 -9.39 -21.22 17.87
N ASN A 66 -8.93 -22.04 18.82
CA ASN A 66 -7.90 -21.81 19.80
C ASN A 66 -7.03 -20.59 19.41
N SER A 67 -7.16 -19.51 20.17
CA SER A 67 -6.34 -18.31 20.06
C SER A 67 -4.90 -18.57 20.54
N GLN A 68 -4.23 -19.59 20.01
CA GLN A 68 -2.81 -19.63 19.97
C GLN A 68 -2.42 -18.42 19.13
N SER A 69 -1.78 -17.44 19.76
CA SER A 69 -1.36 -16.20 19.13
C SER A 69 -0.55 -16.58 17.89
N LEU A 70 -1.20 -16.47 16.74
CA LEU A 70 -0.50 -16.52 15.47
C LEU A 70 0.58 -15.44 15.61
N GLY A 71 1.86 -15.80 15.44
CA GLY A 71 2.98 -14.86 15.60
C GLY A 71 2.79 -13.55 14.85
N PRO A 72 3.60 -12.52 15.10
CA PRO A 72 3.47 -11.22 14.48
C PRO A 72 3.75 -11.27 12.97
N ILE A 73 3.31 -10.25 12.25
CA ILE A 73 3.81 -9.95 10.90
C ILE A 73 5.07 -9.09 11.06
N CYS A 74 6.17 -9.51 10.45
CA CYS A 74 7.40 -8.72 10.40
C CYS A 74 7.43 -7.85 9.15
N VAL A 75 7.53 -6.52 9.32
CA VAL A 75 7.63 -5.55 8.22
C VAL A 75 9.07 -5.08 8.06
N ILE A 76 9.74 -5.54 7.01
CA ILE A 76 11.10 -5.13 6.67
C ILE A 76 11.06 -3.79 5.93
N GLY A 77 11.83 -2.81 6.43
CA GLY A 77 11.75 -1.44 5.93
C GLY A 77 10.58 -0.65 6.51
N GLY A 78 10.17 -0.92 7.75
CA GLY A 78 9.04 -0.29 8.43
C GLY A 78 9.08 1.24 8.47
N ASN A 79 10.26 1.87 8.46
CA ASN A 79 10.42 3.33 8.42
C ASN A 79 10.25 3.94 7.01
N GLY A 80 10.16 3.13 5.96
CA GLY A 80 9.84 3.58 4.61
C GLY A 80 8.37 3.98 4.49
N LYS A 81 8.02 4.80 3.48
CA LYS A 81 6.64 5.26 3.29
C LYS A 81 5.65 4.09 3.19
N THR A 82 5.88 3.12 2.29
CA THR A 82 5.00 1.95 2.13
C THR A 82 5.10 1.01 3.34
N GLY A 83 6.32 0.79 3.88
CA GLY A 83 6.50 -0.04 5.07
C GLY A 83 5.78 0.52 6.30
N SER A 84 5.76 1.84 6.49
CA SER A 84 5.00 2.48 7.55
C SER A 84 3.49 2.26 7.39
N GLU A 85 2.96 2.35 6.17
CA GLU A 85 1.55 2.02 5.91
C GLU A 85 1.24 0.53 6.20
N CYS A 86 2.17 -0.39 5.88
CA CYS A 86 2.00 -1.80 6.25
C CYS A 86 1.95 -2.00 7.77
N VAL A 87 2.77 -1.28 8.53
CA VAL A 87 2.70 -1.28 10.02
C VAL A 87 1.33 -0.77 10.49
N GLY A 88 0.85 0.35 9.93
CA GLY A 88 -0.47 0.91 10.22
C GLY A 88 -1.61 -0.03 9.89
N ALA A 89 -1.56 -0.70 8.73
CA ALA A 89 -2.55 -1.68 8.31
C ALA A 89 -2.62 -2.90 9.25
N CYS A 90 -1.47 -3.40 9.71
CA CYS A 90 -1.44 -4.45 10.75
C CYS A 90 -2.10 -3.99 12.04
N ILE A 91 -1.75 -2.79 12.53
CA ILE A 91 -2.30 -2.22 13.78
C ILE A 91 -3.82 -2.06 13.67
N SER A 92 -4.31 -1.51 12.55
CA SER A 92 -5.76 -1.29 12.34
C SER A 92 -6.57 -2.59 12.29
N ARG A 93 -5.92 -3.70 11.93
CA ARG A 93 -6.50 -5.05 11.90
C ARG A 93 -6.32 -5.81 13.23
N GLY A 94 -5.73 -5.18 14.27
CA GLY A 94 -5.42 -5.84 15.53
C GLY A 94 -4.36 -6.95 15.40
N ILE A 95 -3.50 -6.88 14.38
CA ILE A 95 -2.44 -7.87 14.13
C ILE A 95 -1.16 -7.39 14.79
N ASP A 96 -0.55 -8.26 15.59
CA ASP A 96 0.78 -7.99 16.14
C ASP A 96 1.80 -7.76 15.02
N VAL A 97 2.57 -6.68 15.13
CA VAL A 97 3.57 -6.30 14.12
C VAL A 97 4.93 -6.03 14.73
N VAL A 98 5.97 -6.49 14.03
CA VAL A 98 7.36 -6.11 14.28
C VAL A 98 7.81 -5.20 13.15
N ALA A 99 7.95 -3.90 13.44
CA ALA A 99 8.45 -2.92 12.49
C ALA A 99 9.98 -2.91 12.51
N THR A 100 10.64 -3.24 11.40
CA THR A 100 12.09 -3.31 11.39
C THR A 100 12.74 -2.12 10.71
N SER A 101 13.93 -1.79 11.18
CA SER A 101 14.82 -0.83 10.56
C SER A 101 16.27 -1.21 10.84
N ARG A 102 17.22 -0.65 10.09
CA ARG A 102 18.67 -0.89 10.34
C ARG A 102 19.11 -0.45 11.72
N GLY A 103 18.50 0.63 12.26
CA GLY A 103 18.80 1.11 13.61
C GLY A 103 17.94 0.51 14.71
N GLY A 104 17.02 -0.39 14.40
CA GLY A 104 16.17 -1.07 15.40
C GLY A 104 15.07 -0.20 16.01
N ILE A 105 14.91 1.04 15.57
CA ILE A 105 13.90 1.96 16.08
C ILE A 105 12.88 2.26 14.98
N TYR A 106 11.62 2.13 15.31
CA TYR A 106 10.54 2.55 14.43
C TYR A 106 10.22 4.02 14.65
N THR A 107 10.31 4.79 13.58
CA THR A 107 10.05 6.25 13.55
C THR A 107 8.99 6.62 12.50
N GLY A 108 8.25 5.63 11.98
CA GLY A 108 7.21 5.86 10.98
C GLY A 108 5.96 6.53 11.52
N ALA A 109 4.97 6.75 10.67
CA ALA A 109 3.75 7.50 10.98
C ALA A 109 2.96 6.96 12.19
N TYR A 110 3.08 5.68 12.49
CA TYR A 110 2.35 5.01 13.58
C TYR A 110 3.21 4.78 14.83
N ALA A 111 4.30 5.53 15.01
CA ALA A 111 5.20 5.40 16.18
C ALA A 111 4.48 5.62 17.52
N SER A 112 3.47 6.50 17.56
CA SER A 112 2.64 6.74 18.75
C SER A 112 1.83 5.51 19.20
N LYS A 113 1.63 4.52 18.33
CA LYS A 113 0.98 3.23 18.66
C LYS A 113 1.97 2.21 19.25
N SER A 114 3.25 2.58 19.39
CA SER A 114 4.30 1.76 19.99
C SER A 114 4.41 0.33 19.45
N PRO A 115 4.47 0.11 18.13
CA PRO A 115 4.67 -1.24 17.60
C PRO A 115 6.01 -1.80 18.07
N LYS A 116 6.12 -3.12 18.17
CA LYS A 116 7.41 -3.76 18.44
C LYS A 116 8.41 -3.37 17.35
N SER A 117 9.65 -3.11 17.74
CA SER A 117 10.71 -2.72 16.82
C SER A 117 11.88 -3.71 16.90
N ALA A 118 12.55 -3.94 15.77
CA ALA A 118 13.75 -4.79 15.73
C ALA A 118 14.78 -4.26 14.72
N VAL A 119 16.04 -4.59 14.98
CA VAL A 119 17.13 -4.36 14.01
C VAL A 119 16.98 -5.36 12.87
N CYS A 120 16.98 -4.87 11.63
CA CYS A 120 17.10 -5.70 10.44
C CYS A 120 17.80 -4.92 9.33
N ASP A 121 19.00 -5.35 9.02
CA ASP A 121 19.75 -4.96 7.83
C ASP A 121 19.71 -6.14 6.86
N VAL A 122 19.06 -5.97 5.72
CA VAL A 122 18.88 -7.04 4.72
C VAL A 122 20.20 -7.51 4.08
N THR A 123 21.28 -6.74 4.26
CA THR A 123 22.64 -7.12 3.86
C THR A 123 23.40 -7.95 4.91
N ASN A 124 22.83 -8.08 6.12
CA ASN A 124 23.40 -8.84 7.23
C ASN A 124 22.45 -9.98 7.66
N PRO A 125 22.73 -11.24 7.28
CA PRO A 125 21.88 -12.38 7.57
C PRO A 125 21.55 -12.59 9.06
N ASP A 126 22.48 -12.31 9.98
CA ASP A 126 22.27 -12.52 11.42
C ASP A 126 21.16 -11.62 11.97
N THR A 127 21.09 -10.36 11.47
CA THR A 127 20.03 -9.43 11.87
C THR A 127 18.68 -9.85 11.29
N ILE A 128 18.66 -10.45 10.10
CA ILE A 128 17.44 -10.95 9.48
C ILE A 128 16.89 -12.11 10.31
N GLN A 129 17.71 -13.13 10.60
CA GLN A 129 17.31 -14.30 11.40
C GLN A 129 16.70 -13.87 12.75
N SER A 130 17.34 -12.92 13.42
CA SER A 130 16.89 -12.42 14.71
C SER A 130 15.54 -11.69 14.60
N ALA A 131 15.35 -10.87 13.56
CA ALA A 131 14.14 -10.07 13.35
C ALA A 131 12.92 -10.92 12.97
N LEU A 132 13.13 -12.02 12.22
CA LEU A 132 12.06 -12.88 11.73
C LEU A 132 11.58 -13.92 12.75
N LYS A 133 12.29 -14.10 13.85
CA LYS A 133 11.99 -15.16 14.83
C LYS A 133 10.55 -15.09 15.35
N GLY A 134 9.81 -16.19 15.17
CA GLY A 134 8.43 -16.33 15.61
C GLY A 134 7.40 -15.57 14.76
N SER A 135 7.80 -15.00 13.63
CA SER A 135 6.86 -14.34 12.71
C SER A 135 6.03 -15.38 11.94
N ARG A 136 4.74 -15.09 11.75
CA ARG A 136 3.85 -15.88 10.89
C ARG A 136 3.91 -15.46 9.42
N ALA A 137 4.35 -14.23 9.16
CA ALA A 137 4.53 -13.71 7.82
C ALA A 137 5.56 -12.58 7.82
N VAL A 138 6.13 -12.31 6.64
CA VAL A 138 7.08 -11.22 6.40
C VAL A 138 6.57 -10.37 5.25
N ILE A 139 6.57 -9.05 5.42
CA ILE A 139 6.34 -8.08 4.35
C ILE A 139 7.68 -7.39 4.06
N PHE A 140 8.22 -7.61 2.87
CA PHE A 140 9.42 -6.95 2.38
C PHE A 140 9.05 -5.66 1.68
N ALA A 141 9.16 -4.53 2.39
CA ALA A 141 8.90 -3.18 1.89
C ALA A 141 10.18 -2.32 1.86
N ALA A 142 11.36 -2.93 2.01
CA ALA A 142 12.64 -2.25 1.87
C ALA A 142 12.98 -2.03 0.40
N SER A 143 13.64 -0.93 0.11
CA SER A 143 14.19 -0.63 -1.21
C SER A 143 15.39 0.30 -1.07
N ALA A 144 16.24 0.33 -2.07
CA ALA A 144 17.38 1.22 -2.13
C ALA A 144 16.97 2.68 -1.95
N SER A 145 17.80 3.43 -1.27
CA SER A 145 17.62 4.87 -1.08
C SER A 145 18.99 5.54 -0.93
N LYS A 146 19.02 6.87 -1.04
CA LYS A 146 20.29 7.64 -0.88
C LYS A 146 21.03 7.32 0.42
N ALA A 147 20.31 6.94 1.49
CA ALA A 147 20.87 6.57 2.78
C ALA A 147 20.82 5.05 3.06
N GLY A 148 20.29 4.25 2.13
CA GLY A 148 19.85 2.87 2.38
C GLY A 148 20.60 1.76 1.66
N GLY A 149 21.67 2.05 0.97
CA GLY A 149 22.41 1.07 0.17
C GLY A 149 22.00 1.08 -1.31
N THR A 150 22.72 0.30 -2.13
CA THR A 150 22.47 0.18 -3.57
C THR A 150 21.28 -0.71 -3.86
N ALA A 151 20.68 -0.58 -5.04
CA ALA A 151 19.61 -1.47 -5.47
C ALA A 151 20.05 -2.93 -5.52
N ALA A 152 21.27 -3.21 -6.00
CA ALA A 152 21.84 -4.55 -5.98
C ALA A 152 21.92 -5.15 -4.57
N ALA A 153 22.31 -4.35 -3.58
CA ALA A 153 22.44 -4.83 -2.21
C ALA A 153 21.11 -5.01 -1.49
N VAL A 154 20.10 -4.18 -1.77
CA VAL A 154 18.81 -4.17 -1.04
C VAL A 154 17.73 -4.91 -1.83
N ASP A 155 17.46 -4.45 -3.08
CA ASP A 155 16.32 -4.93 -3.86
C ASP A 155 16.57 -6.30 -4.51
N ASN A 156 17.84 -6.72 -4.64
CA ASN A 156 18.25 -8.02 -5.14
C ASN A 156 18.79 -8.91 -3.99
N VAL A 157 20.06 -8.76 -3.65
CA VAL A 157 20.73 -9.64 -2.65
C VAL A 157 20.01 -9.64 -1.31
N GLY A 158 19.58 -8.47 -0.83
CA GLY A 158 18.85 -8.33 0.43
C GLY A 158 17.50 -9.06 0.41
N LEU A 159 16.75 -8.97 -0.67
CA LEU A 159 15.52 -9.73 -0.85
C LEU A 159 15.77 -11.24 -0.82
N VAL A 160 16.82 -11.71 -1.53
CA VAL A 160 17.21 -13.12 -1.56
C VAL A 160 17.60 -13.62 -0.15
N ASN A 161 18.33 -12.82 0.62
CA ASN A 161 18.68 -13.16 2.01
C ASN A 161 17.43 -13.34 2.88
N VAL A 162 16.46 -12.43 2.74
CA VAL A 162 15.18 -12.52 3.47
C VAL A 162 14.38 -13.76 3.05
N ALA A 163 14.31 -14.06 1.76
CA ALA A 163 13.62 -15.24 1.25
C ALA A 163 14.22 -16.54 1.81
N LYS A 164 15.55 -16.66 1.82
CA LYS A 164 16.27 -17.79 2.44
C LYS A 164 15.92 -17.92 3.92
N ALA A 165 15.97 -16.82 4.66
CA ALA A 165 15.63 -16.80 6.07
C ALA A 165 14.16 -17.20 6.33
N CYS A 166 13.22 -16.80 5.46
CA CYS A 166 11.82 -17.24 5.54
C CYS A 166 11.69 -18.75 5.36
N ILE A 167 12.36 -19.32 4.37
CA ILE A 167 12.35 -20.77 4.12
C ILE A 167 12.96 -21.54 5.31
N GLU A 168 14.13 -21.12 5.80
CA GLU A 168 14.82 -21.73 6.93
C GLU A 168 13.99 -21.71 8.21
N ASN A 169 13.32 -20.59 8.49
CA ASN A 169 12.45 -20.43 9.65
C ASN A 169 11.03 -20.98 9.44
N LYS A 170 10.75 -21.57 8.27
CA LYS A 170 9.42 -22.10 7.90
C LYS A 170 8.31 -21.06 8.04
N ILE A 171 8.59 -19.82 7.67
CA ILE A 171 7.61 -18.75 7.70
C ILE A 171 6.58 -18.98 6.57
N PRO A 172 5.30 -19.06 6.88
CA PRO A 172 4.27 -19.42 5.91
C PRO A 172 4.15 -18.47 4.72
N SER A 173 4.41 -17.17 4.91
CA SER A 173 4.18 -16.17 3.86
C SER A 173 5.27 -15.11 3.82
N LEU A 174 5.84 -14.90 2.63
CA LEU A 174 6.70 -13.76 2.29
C LEU A 174 5.99 -12.90 1.25
N VAL A 175 5.60 -11.68 1.61
CA VAL A 175 5.01 -10.71 0.68
C VAL A 175 6.06 -9.68 0.28
N ILE A 176 6.22 -9.45 -1.02
CA ILE A 176 7.27 -8.60 -1.59
C ILE A 176 6.64 -7.41 -2.29
N VAL A 177 6.98 -6.20 -1.88
CA VAL A 177 6.61 -4.96 -2.58
C VAL A 177 7.65 -4.66 -3.64
N SER A 178 7.29 -4.92 -4.89
CA SER A 178 8.10 -4.64 -6.07
C SER A 178 7.62 -3.37 -6.80
N SER A 179 7.52 -3.40 -8.12
CA SER A 179 7.08 -2.27 -8.95
C SER A 179 6.41 -2.75 -10.23
N GLY A 180 5.34 -2.11 -10.64
CA GLY A 180 4.80 -2.28 -11.99
C GLY A 180 5.81 -1.82 -13.04
N SER A 181 5.70 -2.35 -14.25
CA SER A 181 6.60 -2.15 -15.38
C SER A 181 7.99 -2.74 -15.23
N VAL A 182 8.25 -3.52 -14.17
CA VAL A 182 9.58 -4.08 -13.87
C VAL A 182 10.07 -5.06 -14.94
N THR A 183 9.16 -5.70 -15.68
CA THR A 183 9.48 -6.64 -16.79
C THR A 183 9.51 -5.96 -18.17
N LYS A 184 9.34 -4.64 -18.24
CA LYS A 184 9.20 -3.90 -19.51
C LYS A 184 10.31 -2.84 -19.67
N PRO A 185 11.55 -3.24 -19.98
CA PRO A 185 12.70 -2.32 -20.03
C PRO A 185 12.55 -1.18 -21.05
N ASP A 186 11.71 -1.39 -22.07
CA ASP A 186 11.44 -0.39 -23.10
C ASP A 186 10.39 0.65 -22.68
N SER A 187 9.66 0.41 -21.58
CA SER A 187 8.64 1.36 -21.11
C SER A 187 9.27 2.65 -20.57
N PRO A 188 8.63 3.80 -20.79
CA PRO A 188 9.11 5.07 -20.23
C PRO A 188 9.22 5.06 -18.71
N VAL A 189 8.32 4.34 -18.03
CA VAL A 189 8.30 4.17 -16.57
C VAL A 189 9.55 3.44 -16.11
N TYR A 190 9.85 2.29 -16.71
CA TYR A 190 11.06 1.52 -16.40
C TYR A 190 12.32 2.37 -16.58
N ARG A 191 12.48 2.97 -17.76
CA ARG A 191 13.66 3.79 -18.08
C ARG A 191 13.88 4.92 -17.08
N PHE A 192 12.80 5.60 -16.69
CA PHE A 192 12.89 6.68 -15.72
C PHE A 192 13.30 6.18 -14.33
N LEU A 193 12.64 5.14 -13.81
CA LEU A 193 12.94 4.60 -12.48
C LEU A 193 14.34 3.98 -12.45
N ASN A 194 14.77 3.35 -13.55
CA ASN A 194 16.08 2.72 -13.63
C ASN A 194 17.27 3.71 -13.64
N LEU A 195 17.03 5.01 -13.94
CA LEU A 195 18.03 6.06 -13.76
C LEU A 195 18.52 6.22 -12.32
N PHE A 196 17.75 5.73 -11.35
CA PHE A 196 18.07 5.82 -9.92
C PHE A 196 18.81 4.57 -9.43
N GLY A 197 19.92 4.21 -10.05
CA GLY A 197 20.79 3.11 -9.61
C GLY A 197 20.33 1.72 -10.05
N ASN A 198 19.73 1.60 -11.23
CA ASN A 198 19.26 0.36 -11.84
C ASN A 198 18.22 -0.40 -10.98
N ILE A 199 17.38 0.36 -10.25
CA ILE A 199 16.47 -0.22 -9.27
C ILE A 199 15.47 -1.22 -9.88
N MET A 200 14.99 -0.98 -11.10
CA MET A 200 14.05 -1.86 -11.79
C MET A 200 14.72 -3.18 -12.20
N GLU A 201 15.95 -3.08 -12.70
CA GLU A 201 16.76 -4.25 -13.08
C GLU A 201 17.08 -5.11 -11.85
N GLU A 202 17.46 -4.51 -10.74
CA GLU A 202 17.79 -5.26 -9.53
C GLU A 202 16.54 -5.86 -8.86
N LYS A 203 15.38 -5.17 -8.93
CA LYS A 203 14.12 -5.73 -8.45
C LYS A 203 13.73 -7.01 -9.20
N ILE A 204 13.76 -7.00 -10.53
CA ILE A 204 13.40 -8.21 -11.29
C ILE A 204 14.38 -9.35 -11.06
N LYS A 205 15.68 -9.08 -10.93
CA LYS A 205 16.67 -10.10 -10.55
C LYS A 205 16.34 -10.71 -9.17
N GLY A 206 15.99 -9.88 -8.20
CA GLY A 206 15.58 -10.33 -6.88
C GLY A 206 14.31 -11.19 -6.92
N GLU A 207 13.28 -10.75 -7.67
CA GLU A 207 12.05 -11.52 -7.84
C GLU A 207 12.32 -12.89 -8.47
N ASP A 208 13.11 -12.94 -9.56
CA ASP A 208 13.43 -14.19 -10.26
C ASP A 208 14.21 -15.14 -9.38
N ALA A 209 15.17 -14.63 -8.59
CA ALA A 209 15.91 -15.41 -7.62
C ALA A 209 14.99 -15.97 -6.51
N VAL A 210 14.00 -15.21 -6.05
CA VAL A 210 13.00 -15.71 -5.08
C VAL A 210 12.15 -16.82 -5.72
N ARG A 211 11.65 -16.64 -6.95
CA ARG A 211 10.89 -17.69 -7.66
C ARG A 211 11.70 -18.99 -7.73
N GLU A 212 12.97 -18.90 -8.08
CA GLU A 212 13.83 -20.09 -8.16
C GLU A 212 14.06 -20.74 -6.79
N LEU A 213 14.23 -19.95 -5.71
CA LEU A 213 14.36 -20.48 -4.34
C LEU A 213 13.10 -21.23 -3.87
N TYR A 214 11.92 -20.73 -4.23
CA TYR A 214 10.65 -21.34 -3.83
C TYR A 214 10.19 -22.47 -4.75
N LYS A 215 10.84 -22.66 -5.89
CA LYS A 215 10.56 -23.76 -6.80
C LYS A 215 10.83 -25.10 -6.11
N GLY A 216 9.79 -25.91 -6.01
CA GLY A 216 9.86 -27.19 -5.29
C GLY A 216 9.65 -27.10 -3.78
N ILE A 217 9.44 -25.89 -3.21
CA ILE A 217 8.93 -25.75 -1.86
C ILE A 217 7.44 -26.03 -1.85
N ASP A 218 6.99 -26.82 -0.89
CA ASP A 218 5.56 -27.05 -0.69
C ASP A 218 4.88 -25.72 -0.27
N ILE A 219 4.04 -25.19 -1.16
CA ILE A 219 3.34 -23.92 -1.01
C ILE A 219 2.48 -23.87 0.26
N SER A 220 2.06 -25.02 0.79
CA SER A 220 1.33 -25.11 2.05
C SER A 220 2.20 -24.84 3.28
N ARG A 221 3.52 -24.97 3.14
CA ARG A 221 4.48 -24.77 4.24
C ARG A 221 5.11 -23.38 4.24
N SER A 222 5.45 -22.88 3.06
CA SER A 222 6.04 -21.57 2.88
C SER A 222 5.83 -21.12 1.44
N THR A 223 5.38 -19.90 1.27
CA THR A 223 5.13 -19.34 -0.06
C THR A 223 5.54 -17.88 -0.12
N TYR A 224 5.59 -17.34 -1.34
CA TYR A 224 5.79 -15.91 -1.56
C TYR A 224 4.63 -15.31 -2.37
N THR A 225 4.51 -13.99 -2.29
CA THR A 225 3.62 -13.19 -3.14
C THR A 225 4.38 -11.95 -3.60
N VAL A 226 4.44 -11.70 -4.90
CA VAL A 226 5.03 -10.49 -5.46
C VAL A 226 3.93 -9.51 -5.85
N ILE A 227 3.91 -8.36 -5.20
CA ILE A 227 3.00 -7.26 -5.47
C ILE A 227 3.77 -6.18 -6.23
N ARG A 228 3.28 -5.82 -7.43
CA ARG A 228 3.86 -4.81 -8.32
C ARG A 228 2.93 -3.60 -8.42
N PRO A 229 3.02 -2.64 -7.50
CA PRO A 229 2.17 -1.46 -7.53
C PRO A 229 2.44 -0.60 -8.75
N GLY A 230 1.39 0.06 -9.25
CA GLY A 230 1.51 1.20 -10.14
C GLY A 230 2.11 2.43 -9.46
N GLY A 231 1.91 3.60 -10.04
CA GLY A 231 2.40 4.87 -9.50
C GLY A 231 1.82 5.16 -8.11
N LEU A 232 2.68 5.19 -7.09
CA LEU A 232 2.28 5.34 -5.69
C LEU A 232 1.80 6.76 -5.36
N THR A 233 0.67 6.86 -4.66
CA THR A 233 0.10 8.12 -4.15
C THR A 233 0.06 8.14 -2.62
N GLU A 234 -0.24 9.32 -2.06
CA GLU A 234 -0.48 9.53 -0.62
C GLU A 234 -1.99 9.67 -0.33
N GLU A 235 -2.85 9.17 -1.22
CA GLU A 235 -4.30 9.15 -1.00
C GLU A 235 -4.68 8.16 0.10
N ASP A 236 -5.87 8.35 0.67
CA ASP A 236 -6.43 7.45 1.68
C ASP A 236 -6.75 6.08 1.12
N LEU A 237 -6.95 5.11 2.02
CA LEU A 237 -7.39 3.75 1.72
C LEU A 237 -8.75 3.77 1.02
N LYS A 238 -8.84 3.16 -0.17
CA LYS A 238 -10.08 3.00 -0.93
C LYS A 238 -10.71 1.61 -0.76
N GLY A 239 -9.88 0.59 -0.60
CA GLY A 239 -10.29 -0.80 -0.40
C GLY A 239 -10.49 -1.59 -1.68
N ALA A 240 -10.72 -2.90 -1.53
CA ALA A 240 -10.69 -3.88 -2.62
C ALA A 240 -11.60 -3.55 -3.80
N SER A 241 -12.81 -3.02 -3.56
CA SER A 241 -13.78 -2.70 -4.61
C SER A 241 -13.33 -1.61 -5.60
N PHE A 242 -12.33 -0.82 -5.25
CA PHE A 242 -11.75 0.21 -6.12
C PHE A 242 -10.46 -0.25 -6.81
N LEU A 243 -9.97 -1.44 -6.47
CA LEU A 243 -8.71 -1.95 -6.99
C LEU A 243 -8.93 -2.88 -8.18
N GLU A 244 -7.93 -2.91 -9.03
CA GLU A 244 -7.76 -3.93 -10.06
C GLU A 244 -6.39 -4.58 -9.87
N LEU A 245 -6.37 -5.90 -9.82
CA LEU A 245 -5.15 -6.68 -9.98
C LEU A 245 -5.03 -7.14 -11.43
N ASN A 246 -3.80 -7.26 -11.92
CA ASN A 246 -3.51 -7.79 -13.25
C ASN A 246 -2.24 -8.63 -13.21
N GLN A 247 -2.06 -9.48 -14.20
CA GLN A 247 -0.86 -10.30 -14.34
C GLN A 247 -0.29 -10.16 -15.74
N GLY A 248 1.05 -10.09 -15.86
CA GLY A 248 1.76 -9.98 -17.13
C GLY A 248 2.32 -8.61 -17.45
N ASP A 249 2.18 -7.66 -16.53
CA ASP A 249 2.80 -6.31 -16.60
C ASP A 249 2.44 -5.57 -17.90
N SER A 250 1.16 -5.68 -18.30
CA SER A 250 0.63 -5.11 -19.55
C SER A 250 -0.07 -3.77 -19.36
N LYS A 251 -0.43 -3.45 -18.13
CA LYS A 251 -1.13 -2.23 -17.73
C LYS A 251 -0.34 -1.49 -16.65
N SER A 252 -0.61 -0.20 -16.51
CA SER A 252 -0.13 0.62 -15.42
C SER A 252 -1.23 1.56 -14.97
N GLY A 253 -1.16 2.01 -13.72
CA GLY A 253 -2.12 2.92 -13.11
C GLY A 253 -1.51 3.58 -11.89
N ARG A 254 -2.35 4.09 -11.01
CA ARG A 254 -1.97 4.70 -9.73
C ARG A 254 -2.64 3.95 -8.59
N ILE A 255 -2.01 3.94 -7.43
CA ILE A 255 -2.55 3.31 -6.23
C ILE A 255 -2.03 4.03 -4.98
N SER A 256 -2.85 4.12 -3.94
CA SER A 256 -2.40 4.66 -2.67
C SER A 256 -1.47 3.69 -1.95
N ARG A 257 -0.53 4.22 -1.16
CA ARG A 257 0.30 3.36 -0.29
C ARG A 257 -0.51 2.64 0.76
N ALA A 258 -1.62 3.22 1.19
CA ALA A 258 -2.55 2.61 2.12
C ALA A 258 -3.22 1.36 1.52
N ASP A 259 -3.63 1.42 0.23
CA ASP A 259 -4.19 0.25 -0.47
C ASP A 259 -3.13 -0.82 -0.75
N VAL A 260 -1.90 -0.42 -1.12
CA VAL A 260 -0.78 -1.37 -1.24
C VAL A 260 -0.52 -2.08 0.09
N ALA A 261 -0.53 -1.34 1.19
CA ALA A 261 -0.34 -1.91 2.52
C ALA A 261 -1.46 -2.89 2.90
N ALA A 262 -2.72 -2.54 2.60
CA ALA A 262 -3.85 -3.43 2.80
C ALA A 262 -3.68 -4.72 1.98
N LEU A 263 -3.33 -4.64 0.69
CA LEU A 263 -3.03 -5.80 -0.15
C LEU A 263 -1.90 -6.66 0.44
N CYS A 264 -0.84 -6.03 0.95
CA CYS A 264 0.28 -6.76 1.57
C CYS A 264 -0.16 -7.54 2.82
N VAL A 265 -0.95 -6.92 3.70
CA VAL A 265 -1.45 -7.56 4.92
C VAL A 265 -2.42 -8.69 4.57
N GLU A 266 -3.35 -8.46 3.63
CA GLU A 266 -4.29 -9.49 3.19
C GLU A 266 -3.57 -10.68 2.53
N ALA A 267 -2.59 -10.43 1.66
CA ALA A 267 -1.77 -11.50 1.07
C ALA A 267 -0.99 -12.29 2.13
N ALA A 268 -0.53 -11.62 3.19
CA ALA A 268 0.17 -12.25 4.31
C ALA A 268 -0.72 -13.17 5.15
N ILE A 269 -2.00 -12.85 5.31
CA ILE A 269 -2.97 -13.65 6.07
C ILE A 269 -3.72 -14.68 5.23
N PHE A 270 -3.78 -14.51 3.92
CA PHE A 270 -4.38 -15.48 2.98
C PHE A 270 -3.37 -16.09 2.01
N PRO A 271 -2.29 -16.74 2.50
CA PRO A 271 -1.25 -17.30 1.64
C PRO A 271 -1.76 -18.41 0.72
N ASN A 272 -2.87 -19.07 1.07
CA ASN A 272 -3.54 -20.06 0.23
C ASN A 272 -4.14 -19.46 -1.06
N LEU A 273 -4.51 -18.19 -1.05
CA LEU A 273 -5.05 -17.47 -2.21
C LEU A 273 -3.94 -16.74 -2.98
N ALA A 274 -3.18 -15.88 -2.30
CA ALA A 274 -2.19 -15.02 -2.91
C ALA A 274 -0.79 -15.68 -3.07
N GLY A 275 -0.50 -16.79 -2.38
CA GLY A 275 0.82 -17.42 -2.40
C GLY A 275 1.19 -18.01 -3.75
N GLY A 276 2.48 -17.93 -4.11
CA GLY A 276 3.02 -18.38 -5.39
C GLY A 276 2.55 -17.54 -6.58
N THR A 277 2.17 -16.28 -6.38
CA THR A 277 1.67 -15.41 -7.45
C THR A 277 2.45 -14.11 -7.55
N THR A 278 2.48 -13.58 -8.75
CA THR A 278 2.95 -12.22 -9.07
C THR A 278 1.82 -11.45 -9.73
N PHE A 279 1.51 -10.27 -9.26
CA PHE A 279 0.48 -9.42 -9.85
C PHE A 279 0.79 -7.94 -9.71
N GLU A 280 0.33 -7.17 -10.69
CA GLU A 280 0.28 -5.71 -10.65
C GLU A 280 -1.00 -5.26 -9.91
N CYS A 281 -0.97 -4.07 -9.27
CA CYS A 281 -2.13 -3.50 -8.61
C CYS A 281 -2.21 -1.99 -8.81
N TYR A 282 -3.43 -1.50 -9.01
CA TYR A 282 -3.74 -0.08 -9.19
C TYR A 282 -5.23 0.18 -8.95
N ASP A 283 -5.58 1.45 -8.79
CA ASP A 283 -6.99 1.89 -8.81
C ASP A 283 -7.57 1.60 -10.19
N ALA A 284 -8.70 0.92 -10.22
CA ALA A 284 -9.31 0.41 -11.45
C ALA A 284 -9.62 1.51 -12.48
N ASP A 285 -9.93 2.71 -12.02
CA ASP A 285 -10.24 3.89 -12.86
C ASP A 285 -8.99 4.60 -13.42
N THR A 286 -7.80 4.18 -12.98
CA THR A 286 -6.52 4.75 -13.45
C THR A 286 -5.78 3.85 -14.43
N ALA A 287 -6.25 2.62 -14.61
CA ALA A 287 -5.58 1.59 -15.39
C ALA A 287 -5.53 1.91 -16.88
N LYS A 288 -4.34 1.92 -17.46
CA LYS A 288 -4.11 2.16 -18.90
C LYS A 288 -3.09 1.18 -19.46
N PRO A 289 -3.18 0.87 -20.78
CA PRO A 289 -2.14 0.05 -21.42
C PRO A 289 -0.76 0.68 -21.22
N LEU A 290 0.22 -0.13 -20.89
CA LEU A 290 1.57 0.37 -20.59
C LEU A 290 2.21 1.13 -21.75
N GLN A 291 1.91 0.75 -23.01
CA GLN A 291 2.40 1.42 -24.21
C GLN A 291 1.88 2.86 -24.37
N THR A 292 0.72 3.17 -23.77
CA THR A 292 0.11 4.51 -23.84
C THR A 292 0.49 5.40 -22.66
N VAL A 293 1.15 4.85 -21.65
CA VAL A 293 1.58 5.58 -20.46
C VAL A 293 2.86 6.35 -20.77
N GLY A 294 2.71 7.56 -21.30
CA GLY A 294 3.80 8.53 -21.42
C GLY A 294 4.11 9.20 -20.07
N PHE A 295 5.25 9.86 -19.96
CA PHE A 295 5.72 10.51 -18.72
C PHE A 295 4.71 11.51 -18.12
N SER A 296 3.98 12.24 -18.96
CA SER A 296 2.93 13.18 -18.55
C SER A 296 1.66 12.49 -18.03
N ASN A 297 1.42 11.25 -18.44
CA ASN A 297 0.23 10.49 -18.05
C ASN A 297 0.40 9.78 -16.69
N ILE A 298 1.63 9.54 -16.26
CA ILE A 298 1.92 8.95 -14.94
C ILE A 298 1.42 9.88 -13.81
N LEU A 299 1.35 11.18 -14.06
CA LEU A 299 1.05 12.17 -13.02
C LEU A 299 -0.40 12.67 -13.00
N LYS A 300 -1.25 12.42 -14.02
CA LYS A 300 -2.44 13.26 -14.19
C LYS A 300 -3.77 12.61 -14.61
N GLN A 301 -3.90 11.31 -14.90
CA GLN A 301 -5.15 10.89 -15.53
C GLN A 301 -5.84 9.69 -14.86
N ARG A 302 -7.00 10.02 -14.28
CA ARG A 302 -8.12 9.07 -14.21
C ARG A 302 -8.75 8.93 -15.60
N SER A 303 -9.27 7.75 -15.92
CA SER A 303 -9.98 7.52 -17.17
C SER A 303 -11.22 8.41 -17.24
N LYS A 304 -11.45 9.02 -18.40
CA LYS A 304 -12.65 9.83 -18.61
C LYS A 304 -13.86 8.92 -18.78
N VAL A 305 -15.02 9.37 -18.34
CA VAL A 305 -16.28 8.67 -18.56
C VAL A 305 -16.47 8.48 -20.08
N GLY A 306 -16.65 7.22 -20.54
CA GLY A 306 -16.80 6.87 -21.96
C GLY A 306 -15.47 6.57 -22.70
N GLU A 307 -14.32 6.61 -22.03
CA GLU A 307 -13.05 6.15 -22.62
C GLU A 307 -13.06 4.62 -22.73
N GLU A 308 -12.67 4.08 -23.89
CA GLU A 308 -12.57 2.64 -24.09
C GLU A 308 -11.52 2.06 -23.15
N VAL A 309 -11.92 1.09 -22.32
CA VAL A 309 -11.06 0.46 -21.32
C VAL A 309 -10.33 -0.72 -21.96
N PHE A 310 -9.01 -0.62 -22.02
CA PHE A 310 -8.18 -1.75 -22.44
C PHE A 310 -8.31 -2.93 -21.46
N VAL A 311 -8.62 -4.11 -21.99
CA VAL A 311 -8.75 -5.36 -21.24
C VAL A 311 -7.61 -6.30 -21.63
N SER A 312 -6.79 -6.71 -20.66
CA SER A 312 -5.69 -7.66 -20.88
C SER A 312 -6.17 -9.12 -20.86
N GLY A 313 -7.35 -9.37 -20.28
CA GLY A 313 -7.89 -10.71 -20.05
C GLY A 313 -7.42 -11.35 -18.72
N LYS A 314 -6.57 -10.66 -17.98
CA LYS A 314 -6.00 -11.13 -16.68
C LYS A 314 -6.38 -10.24 -15.50
N GLU A 315 -7.35 -9.37 -15.69
CA GLU A 315 -7.86 -8.50 -14.65
C GLU A 315 -8.63 -9.30 -13.60
N ARG A 316 -8.43 -8.90 -12.33
CA ARG A 316 -9.21 -9.36 -11.19
C ARG A 316 -9.76 -8.16 -10.45
N ARG A 317 -11.07 -8.17 -10.25
CA ARG A 317 -11.82 -7.18 -9.47
C ARG A 317 -12.80 -7.90 -8.58
N GLY A 318 -13.16 -7.29 -7.46
CA GLY A 318 -14.12 -7.88 -6.52
C GLY A 318 -14.47 -6.92 -5.41
N ALA A 319 -15.44 -7.29 -4.59
CA ALA A 319 -15.87 -6.47 -3.45
C ALA A 319 -14.93 -6.62 -2.24
N THR A 320 -14.25 -7.75 -2.15
CA THR A 320 -13.35 -8.09 -1.04
C THR A 320 -11.95 -8.46 -1.55
N PHE A 321 -10.96 -8.45 -0.65
CA PHE A 321 -9.60 -8.92 -0.99
C PHE A 321 -9.58 -10.40 -1.38
N THR A 322 -10.42 -11.22 -0.76
CA THR A 322 -10.59 -12.63 -1.13
C THR A 322 -11.05 -12.76 -2.59
N ASP A 323 -12.04 -11.95 -3.00
CA ASP A 323 -12.54 -11.97 -4.38
C ASP A 323 -11.44 -11.65 -5.39
N ILE A 324 -10.66 -10.56 -5.13
CA ILE A 324 -9.63 -10.12 -6.08
C ILE A 324 -8.40 -11.04 -6.12
N PHE A 325 -8.14 -11.84 -5.06
CA PHE A 325 -7.09 -12.85 -5.08
C PHE A 325 -7.54 -14.18 -5.70
N THR A 326 -8.86 -14.42 -5.75
CA THR A 326 -9.39 -15.65 -6.34
C THR A 326 -9.11 -15.69 -7.84
N GLY A 327 -8.53 -16.80 -8.30
CA GLY A 327 -8.21 -17.03 -9.69
C GLY A 327 -6.92 -16.36 -10.19
N LEU A 328 -6.06 -15.85 -9.28
CA LEU A 328 -4.69 -15.50 -9.65
C LEU A 328 -3.92 -16.72 -10.13
N GLU A 329 -3.27 -16.59 -11.27
CA GLU A 329 -2.41 -17.63 -11.85
C GLU A 329 -1.14 -17.77 -11.00
N LYS A 330 -0.74 -19.01 -10.72
CA LYS A 330 0.51 -19.28 -10.01
C LYS A 330 1.71 -19.10 -10.94
N ASP A 331 2.84 -18.72 -10.40
CA ASP A 331 4.07 -18.48 -11.16
C ASP A 331 4.71 -19.79 -11.67
N PHE A 332 4.36 -20.95 -11.06
CA PHE A 332 4.77 -22.31 -11.47
C PHE A 332 3.82 -23.38 -10.90
#